data_49c8a6d605a189816605a0c3142759b4
#
_entry.id   49c8a6d605a189816605a0c3142759b4
#
_cell.length_a   1.000
_cell.length_b   1.000
_cell.length_c   1.000
_cell.angle_alpha   90.00
_cell.angle_beta   90.00
_cell.angle_gamma   90.00
#
_symmetry.space_group_name_H-M   'P 1'
#
loop_
_entity.id
_entity.type
_entity.pdbx_description
1 polymer ?
#
loop_
_entity_poly.entity_id
_entity_poly.type
_entity_poly.pdbx_seq_one_letter_code
_entity_poly.pdbx_strand_id
1 'polypeptide(L)'
;IAEESAAAKAGLKPMAKIISQASIGVSPAYMGMGPVPATRLALKRAGLRIEDIGLIEINEAFAAQSLAVIQELEIDLTRVNVNGGAIALGHPIGCSGARILVTLLHEMQKRQVRYGLATLCIAGGLGSATVLELV
;
A
#
# COMPACT_ATOMS: atom_id res chain seq x y z
N ILE A 1 10.78 -10.68 4.65
CA ILE A 1 11.28 -9.38 5.12
C ILE A 1 12.53 -9.65 5.96
N ALA A 2 13.58 -8.89 5.73
CA ALA A 2 14.82 -8.97 6.47
C ALA A 2 15.44 -7.58 6.61
N GLU A 3 16.30 -7.40 7.60
CA GLU A 3 17.18 -6.26 7.69
C GLU A 3 18.21 -6.29 6.54
N GLU A 4 18.61 -5.14 6.02
CA GLU A 4 19.53 -5.04 4.87
C GLU A 4 20.85 -5.80 5.12
N SER A 5 21.41 -5.66 6.32
CA SER A 5 22.63 -6.37 6.72
C SER A 5 22.46 -7.89 6.76
N ALA A 6 21.30 -8.37 7.18
CA ALA A 6 20.97 -9.79 7.23
C ALA A 6 20.76 -10.36 5.81
N ALA A 7 20.08 -9.62 4.94
CA ALA A 7 19.92 -10.00 3.54
C ALA A 7 21.27 -10.12 2.82
N ALA A 8 22.16 -9.14 3.02
CA ALA A 8 23.50 -9.15 2.45
C ALA A 8 24.34 -10.37 2.94
N LYS A 9 24.32 -10.66 4.25
CA LYS A 9 25.01 -11.85 4.81
C LYS A 9 24.48 -13.17 4.26
N ALA A 10 23.17 -13.22 3.93
CA ALA A 10 22.53 -14.40 3.36
C ALA A 10 22.68 -14.48 1.82
N GLY A 11 23.35 -13.54 1.17
CA GLY A 11 23.49 -13.47 -0.29
C GLY A 11 22.18 -13.21 -1.03
N LEU A 12 21.17 -12.66 -0.34
CA LEU A 12 19.87 -12.36 -0.94
C LEU A 12 19.89 -10.99 -1.63
N LYS A 13 19.24 -10.92 -2.78
CA LYS A 13 19.00 -9.65 -3.48
C LYS A 13 17.62 -9.12 -3.07
N PRO A 14 17.53 -7.98 -2.37
CA PRO A 14 16.24 -7.38 -2.07
C PRO A 14 15.49 -6.99 -3.36
N MET A 15 14.17 -7.14 -3.35
CA MET A 15 13.32 -6.64 -4.44
C MET A 15 13.01 -5.16 -4.26
N ALA A 16 12.81 -4.73 -3.01
CA ALA A 16 12.52 -3.36 -2.64
C ALA A 16 12.89 -3.08 -1.18
N LYS A 17 12.97 -1.82 -0.82
CA LYS A 17 13.09 -1.35 0.57
C LYS A 17 11.73 -0.87 1.08
N ILE A 18 11.38 -1.20 2.32
CA ILE A 18 10.30 -0.54 3.04
C ILE A 18 10.86 0.78 3.57
N ILE A 19 10.48 1.89 2.96
CA ILE A 19 11.00 3.22 3.35
C ILE A 19 10.16 3.89 4.41
N SER A 20 8.87 3.55 4.50
CA SER A 20 8.02 4.01 5.59
C SER A 20 6.81 3.10 5.80
N GLN A 21 6.30 3.13 7.02
CA GLN A 21 5.01 2.54 7.39
C GLN A 21 4.27 3.47 8.33
N ALA A 22 2.94 3.42 8.27
CA ALA A 22 2.06 4.09 9.22
C ALA A 22 0.82 3.25 9.48
N SER A 23 0.41 3.21 10.73
CA SER A 23 -0.92 2.74 11.15
C SER A 23 -1.55 3.85 11.97
N ILE A 24 -2.84 4.09 11.76
CA ILE A 24 -3.56 5.18 12.39
C ILE A 24 -4.99 4.78 12.72
N GLY A 25 -5.51 5.28 13.84
CA GLY A 25 -6.91 5.10 14.22
C GLY A 25 -7.78 6.22 13.66
N VAL A 26 -9.00 5.85 13.23
CA VAL A 26 -10.10 6.75 12.89
C VAL A 26 -11.35 6.35 13.67
N SER A 27 -12.36 7.19 13.71
CA SER A 27 -13.65 6.79 14.29
C SER A 27 -14.15 5.51 13.60
N PRO A 28 -14.61 4.48 14.34
CA PRO A 28 -15.14 3.24 13.78
C PRO A 28 -16.25 3.46 12.75
N ALA A 29 -17.04 4.53 12.89
CA ALA A 29 -18.06 4.93 11.93
C ALA A 29 -17.50 5.26 10.53
N TYR A 30 -16.21 5.61 10.47
CA TYR A 30 -15.49 5.94 9.24
C TYR A 30 -14.34 4.97 8.97
N MET A 31 -14.45 3.73 9.41
CA MET A 31 -13.41 2.70 9.30
C MET A 31 -12.80 2.60 7.89
N GLY A 32 -13.67 2.66 6.87
CA GLY A 32 -13.24 2.59 5.47
C GLY A 32 -12.30 3.71 5.02
N MET A 33 -12.28 4.84 5.73
CA MET A 33 -11.40 5.99 5.42
C MET A 33 -10.03 5.91 6.12
N GLY A 34 -9.78 4.90 6.94
CA GLY A 34 -8.49 4.67 7.60
C GLY A 34 -7.26 4.75 6.68
N PRO A 35 -7.31 4.23 5.44
CA PRO A 35 -6.23 4.36 4.46
C PRO A 35 -5.78 5.81 4.19
N VAL A 36 -6.69 6.79 4.24
CA VAL A 36 -6.38 8.18 3.93
C VAL A 36 -5.34 8.77 4.89
N PRO A 37 -5.62 8.88 6.21
CA PRO A 37 -4.63 9.42 7.14
C PRO A 37 -3.40 8.52 7.27
N ALA A 38 -3.52 7.20 7.11
CA ALA A 38 -2.38 6.29 7.13
C ALA A 38 -1.44 6.57 5.95
N THR A 39 -1.98 6.72 4.75
CA THR A 39 -1.20 7.08 3.55
C THR A 39 -0.53 8.44 3.70
N ARG A 40 -1.28 9.47 4.11
CA ARG A 40 -0.71 10.80 4.35
C ARG A 40 0.46 10.78 5.35
N LEU A 41 0.32 10.00 6.42
CA LEU A 41 1.39 9.86 7.42
C LEU A 41 2.59 9.07 6.88
N ALA A 42 2.37 7.97 6.15
CA ALA A 42 3.44 7.18 5.55
C ALA A 42 4.23 8.01 4.53
N LEU A 43 3.54 8.74 3.65
CA LEU A 43 4.19 9.64 2.69
C LEU A 43 4.99 10.75 3.38
N LYS A 44 4.42 11.38 4.41
CA LYS A 44 5.13 12.39 5.21
C LYS A 44 6.43 11.84 5.81
N ARG A 45 6.40 10.62 6.35
CA ARG A 45 7.58 9.94 6.92
C ARG A 45 8.63 9.61 5.87
N ALA A 46 8.19 9.29 4.64
CA ALA A 46 9.08 9.02 3.50
C ALA A 46 9.64 10.29 2.85
N GLY A 47 9.11 11.48 3.18
CA GLY A 47 9.44 12.73 2.49
C GLY A 47 8.93 12.78 1.06
N LEU A 48 7.85 12.05 0.76
CA LEU A 48 7.24 11.94 -0.56
C LEU A 48 5.84 12.54 -0.59
N ARG A 49 5.39 12.85 -1.81
CA ARG A 49 4.01 13.26 -2.13
C ARG A 49 3.31 12.12 -2.87
N ILE A 50 2.00 12.18 -2.98
CA ILE A 50 1.20 11.14 -3.67
C ILE A 50 1.53 11.07 -5.17
N GLU A 51 1.94 12.18 -5.77
CA GLU A 51 2.33 12.26 -7.17
C GLU A 51 3.64 11.50 -7.45
N ASP A 52 4.51 11.35 -6.46
CA ASP A 52 5.77 10.62 -6.56
C ASP A 52 5.57 9.10 -6.61
N ILE A 53 4.37 8.61 -6.24
CA ILE A 53 4.03 7.19 -6.21
C ILE A 53 3.55 6.73 -7.59
N GLY A 54 4.29 5.83 -8.21
CA GLY A 54 3.97 5.34 -9.55
C GLY A 54 2.94 4.20 -9.59
N LEU A 55 2.85 3.39 -8.52
CA LEU A 55 1.88 2.29 -8.40
C LEU A 55 1.29 2.24 -6.99
N ILE A 56 0.00 1.94 -6.93
CA ILE A 56 -0.75 1.89 -5.68
C ILE A 56 -1.61 0.63 -5.62
N GLU A 57 -1.50 -0.11 -4.54
CA GLU A 57 -2.42 -1.19 -4.19
C GLU A 57 -3.28 -0.75 -3.00
N ILE A 58 -4.57 -0.59 -3.22
CA ILE A 58 -5.58 -0.33 -2.19
C ILE A 58 -6.37 -1.61 -2.00
N ASN A 59 -6.45 -2.12 -0.77
CA ASN A 59 -7.32 -3.26 -0.52
C ASN A 59 -8.79 -2.86 -0.67
N GLU A 60 -9.47 -3.48 -1.61
CA GLU A 60 -10.88 -3.23 -1.93
C GLU A 60 -11.81 -4.01 -0.98
N ALA A 61 -11.86 -3.59 0.30
CA ALA A 61 -12.81 -4.17 1.24
C ALA A 61 -14.26 -3.95 0.78
N PHE A 62 -14.53 -2.76 0.20
CA PHE A 62 -15.79 -2.39 -0.46
C PHE A 62 -15.50 -1.45 -1.62
N ALA A 63 -16.26 -1.56 -2.72
CA ALA A 63 -16.08 -0.69 -3.89
C ALA A 63 -16.27 0.79 -3.54
N ALA A 64 -17.34 1.12 -2.82
CA ALA A 64 -17.62 2.50 -2.40
C ALA A 64 -16.53 3.07 -1.49
N GLN A 65 -15.99 2.24 -0.58
CA GLN A 65 -14.90 2.63 0.30
C GLN A 65 -13.62 2.94 -0.49
N SER A 66 -13.27 2.09 -1.44
CA SER A 66 -12.07 2.29 -2.28
C SER A 66 -12.17 3.57 -3.11
N LEU A 67 -13.33 3.82 -3.72
CA LEU A 67 -13.59 5.05 -4.47
C LEU A 67 -13.48 6.30 -3.59
N ALA A 68 -14.02 6.27 -2.38
CA ALA A 68 -13.92 7.39 -1.43
C ALA A 68 -12.45 7.68 -1.04
N VAL A 69 -11.65 6.64 -0.79
CA VAL A 69 -10.21 6.77 -0.49
C VAL A 69 -9.45 7.37 -1.69
N ILE A 70 -9.70 6.87 -2.89
CA ILE A 70 -9.08 7.35 -4.13
C ILE A 70 -9.40 8.82 -4.36
N GLN A 71 -10.67 9.20 -4.21
CA GLN A 71 -11.13 10.58 -4.35
C GLN A 71 -10.49 11.51 -3.31
N GLU A 72 -10.46 11.11 -2.03
CA GLU A 72 -9.94 11.92 -0.93
C GLU A 72 -8.42 12.11 -1.00
N LEU A 73 -7.71 11.15 -1.61
CA LEU A 73 -6.26 11.23 -1.85
C LEU A 73 -5.91 11.79 -3.23
N GLU A 74 -6.91 12.12 -4.05
CA GLU A 74 -6.73 12.65 -5.43
C GLU A 74 -5.85 11.73 -6.31
N ILE A 75 -6.04 10.41 -6.16
CA ILE A 75 -5.23 9.40 -6.86
C ILE A 75 -5.75 9.18 -8.29
N ASP A 76 -4.84 9.14 -9.25
CA ASP A 76 -5.13 8.68 -10.61
C ASP A 76 -5.42 7.17 -10.63
N LEU A 77 -6.63 6.81 -11.05
CA LEU A 77 -7.12 5.42 -11.15
C LEU A 77 -6.23 4.52 -12.02
N THR A 78 -5.53 5.08 -12.99
CA THR A 78 -4.65 4.31 -13.89
C THR A 78 -3.44 3.68 -13.16
N ARG A 79 -3.15 4.15 -11.94
CA ARG A 79 -2.06 3.65 -11.10
C ARG A 79 -2.55 2.71 -9.99
N VAL A 80 -3.88 2.52 -9.85
CA VAL A 80 -4.46 1.77 -8.73
C VAL A 80 -4.84 0.36 -9.15
N ASN A 81 -4.42 -0.63 -8.36
CA ASN A 81 -4.83 -2.04 -8.51
C ASN A 81 -4.78 -2.52 -9.97
N VAL A 82 -3.70 -2.20 -10.66
CA VAL A 82 -3.54 -2.38 -12.11
C VAL A 82 -3.64 -3.84 -12.59
N ASN A 83 -3.58 -4.79 -11.68
CA ASN A 83 -3.79 -6.23 -11.92
C ASN A 83 -5.11 -6.75 -11.34
N GLY A 84 -6.03 -5.86 -10.99
CA GLY A 84 -7.25 -6.17 -10.26
C GLY A 84 -7.03 -6.18 -8.75
N GLY A 85 -8.09 -5.89 -8.00
CA GLY A 85 -8.10 -5.85 -6.55
C GLY A 85 -8.96 -6.94 -5.91
N ALA A 86 -9.28 -6.78 -4.64
CA ALA A 86 -9.99 -7.78 -3.84
C ALA A 86 -11.41 -8.09 -4.34
N ILE A 87 -12.06 -7.17 -5.05
CA ILE A 87 -13.38 -7.39 -5.66
C ILE A 87 -13.28 -8.52 -6.69
N ALA A 88 -12.21 -8.56 -7.48
CA ALA A 88 -11.99 -9.59 -8.49
C ALA A 88 -11.29 -10.83 -7.91
N LEU A 89 -10.31 -10.64 -7.01
CA LEU A 89 -9.40 -11.68 -6.53
C LEU A 89 -9.81 -12.33 -5.20
N GLY A 90 -10.68 -11.66 -4.44
CA GLY A 90 -11.06 -12.04 -3.09
C GLY A 90 -10.29 -11.29 -2.00
N HIS A 91 -10.84 -11.31 -0.79
CA HIS A 91 -10.28 -10.64 0.39
C HIS A 91 -10.06 -11.66 1.52
N PRO A 92 -9.01 -12.48 1.47
CA PRO A 92 -8.64 -13.37 2.57
C PRO A 92 -8.03 -12.53 3.70
N ILE A 93 -8.79 -12.26 4.76
CA ILE A 93 -8.47 -11.30 5.82
C ILE A 93 -7.05 -11.49 6.38
N GLY A 94 -6.65 -12.74 6.67
CA GLY A 94 -5.31 -13.04 7.18
C GLY A 94 -4.17 -12.93 6.17
N CYS A 95 -4.48 -12.70 4.89
CA CYS A 95 -3.50 -12.66 3.80
C CYS A 95 -3.47 -11.32 3.05
N SER A 96 -4.55 -10.55 3.07
CA SER A 96 -4.72 -9.39 2.17
C SER A 96 -3.58 -8.38 2.26
N GLY A 97 -3.05 -8.10 3.45
CA GLY A 97 -1.89 -7.21 3.60
C GLY A 97 -0.66 -7.72 2.86
N ALA A 98 -0.34 -9.01 2.97
CA ALA A 98 0.76 -9.62 2.23
C ALA A 98 0.46 -9.68 0.72
N ARG A 99 -0.80 -10.01 0.34
CA ARG A 99 -1.22 -10.10 -1.06
C ARG A 99 -0.99 -8.77 -1.80
N ILE A 100 -1.48 -7.64 -1.25
CA ILE A 100 -1.31 -6.34 -1.92
C ILE A 100 0.17 -5.96 -2.04
N LEU A 101 1.00 -6.24 -1.03
CA LEU A 101 2.44 -5.98 -1.10
C LEU A 101 3.13 -6.85 -2.16
N VAL A 102 2.81 -8.13 -2.26
CA VAL A 102 3.39 -9.04 -3.26
C VAL A 102 2.99 -8.61 -4.67
N THR A 103 1.71 -8.29 -4.89
CA THR A 103 1.23 -7.79 -6.20
C THR A 103 1.96 -6.51 -6.58
N LEU A 104 2.05 -5.56 -5.65
CA LEU A 104 2.74 -4.29 -5.86
C LEU A 104 4.21 -4.48 -6.24
N LEU A 105 4.96 -5.30 -5.48
CA LEU A 105 6.38 -5.57 -5.70
C LEU A 105 6.65 -6.12 -7.11
N HIS A 106 5.89 -7.13 -7.53
CA HIS A 106 6.08 -7.71 -8.86
C HIS A 106 5.73 -6.74 -9.98
N GLU A 107 4.70 -5.92 -9.82
CA GLU A 107 4.32 -4.94 -10.83
C GLU A 107 5.31 -3.76 -10.86
N MET A 108 5.84 -3.33 -9.71
CA MET A 108 6.93 -2.35 -9.63
C MET A 108 8.16 -2.83 -10.41
N GLN A 109 8.56 -4.09 -10.23
CA GLN A 109 9.67 -4.68 -10.99
C GLN A 109 9.40 -4.74 -12.49
N LYS A 110 8.19 -5.17 -12.88
CA LYS A 110 7.81 -5.29 -14.29
C LYS A 110 7.81 -3.95 -15.01
N ARG A 111 7.30 -2.90 -14.36
CA ARG A 111 7.21 -1.54 -14.93
C ARG A 111 8.40 -0.64 -14.61
N GLN A 112 9.36 -1.12 -13.82
CA GLN A 112 10.51 -0.33 -13.35
C GLN A 112 10.08 0.96 -12.64
N VAL A 113 9.03 0.86 -11.81
CA VAL A 113 8.50 1.97 -11.02
C VAL A 113 9.26 2.07 -9.71
N ARG A 114 9.79 3.25 -9.42
CA ARG A 114 10.63 3.47 -8.24
C ARG A 114 9.85 3.38 -6.93
N TYR A 115 8.74 4.09 -6.81
CA TYR A 115 7.97 4.15 -5.56
C TYR A 115 6.59 3.52 -5.72
N GLY A 116 6.24 2.68 -4.74
CA GLY A 116 4.95 2.03 -4.63
C GLY A 116 4.33 2.21 -3.25
N LEU A 117 3.02 2.21 -3.19
CA LEU A 117 2.22 2.35 -1.97
C LEU A 117 1.23 1.18 -1.86
N ALA A 118 1.21 0.52 -0.72
CA ALA A 118 0.14 -0.41 -0.35
C ALA A 118 -0.61 0.13 0.85
N THR A 119 -1.95 0.16 0.79
CA THR A 119 -2.78 0.65 1.89
C THR A 119 -4.06 -0.14 2.05
N LEU A 120 -4.55 -0.25 3.27
CA LEU A 120 -5.77 -0.97 3.60
C LEU A 120 -6.45 -0.40 4.85
N CYS A 121 -7.78 -0.52 4.89
CA CYS A 121 -8.54 -0.32 6.11
C CYS A 121 -8.51 -1.62 6.95
N ILE A 122 -8.63 -1.47 8.26
CA ILE A 122 -8.58 -2.56 9.23
C ILE A 122 -9.79 -2.40 10.14
N ALA A 123 -10.37 -3.52 10.58
CA ALA A 123 -11.51 -3.56 11.49
C ALA A 123 -11.27 -2.71 12.74
N GLY A 124 -12.33 -2.12 13.29
CA GLY A 124 -12.26 -1.28 14.48
C GLY A 124 -11.88 0.17 14.24
N GLY A 125 -11.75 0.60 12.98
CA GLY A 125 -11.40 1.98 12.66
C GLY A 125 -9.91 2.23 12.57
N LEU A 126 -9.17 1.28 11.98
CA LEU A 126 -7.74 1.43 11.72
C LEU A 126 -7.48 1.51 10.21
N GLY A 127 -6.41 2.19 9.85
CA GLY A 127 -5.81 2.16 8.52
C GLY A 127 -4.32 1.88 8.60
N SER A 128 -3.78 1.21 7.59
CA SER A 128 -2.35 0.99 7.47
C SER A 128 -1.88 1.32 6.06
N ALA A 129 -0.66 1.84 5.95
CA ALA A 129 -0.02 2.16 4.69
C ALA A 129 1.47 1.83 4.76
N THR A 130 2.01 1.32 3.66
CA THR A 130 3.42 0.98 3.49
C THR A 130 3.92 1.58 2.18
N VAL A 131 5.02 2.30 2.23
CA VAL A 131 5.70 2.86 1.06
C VAL A 131 6.96 2.06 0.79
N LEU A 132 7.10 1.63 -0.47
CA LEU A 132 8.21 0.83 -0.97
C LEU A 132 9.04 1.63 -1.97
N GLU A 133 10.35 1.37 -1.98
CA GLU A 133 11.28 1.82 -3.01
C GLU A 133 11.90 0.60 -3.69
N LEU A 134 11.80 0.52 -5.02
CA LEU A 134 12.44 -0.51 -5.84
C LEU A 134 13.97 -0.39 -5.74
N VAL A 135 14.68 -1.50 -5.63
CA VAL A 135 16.17 -1.54 -5.57
C VAL A 135 16.74 -2.33 -6.74
#